data_1edce9b10ee69f1d52d5b7de0d1bf57d
#
_entry.id   1edce9b10ee69f1d52d5b7de0d1bf57d
#
_cell.length_a   1.000
_cell.length_b   1.000
_cell.length_c   1.000
_cell.angle_alpha   90.00
_cell.angle_beta   90.00
_cell.angle_gamma   90.00
#
_symmetry.space_group_name_H-M   'P 1'
#
loop_
_entity.id
_entity.type
_entity.pdbx_description
1 polymer ?
#
loop_
_entity_poly.entity_id
_entity_poly.type
_entity_poly.pdbx_seq_one_letter_code
_entity_poly.pdbx_strand_id
1 'polypeptide(L)'
;MTIICPYCLSELSERAAACPQCGGRFEGRNPVGTLPVGTVLGGRYTVGEIEQVDGEGILYRGAENHGRFRVTIKEYLPLTLAAERGTDATLRPKLGSEVLFKTTRMDFADLYRSIQRITPANGLEAVLDVFEENNTVYAVMENPGGVPLGRWLETHPGRLSPEQVCAMLQPVFDGVAAMHQVGLVHRGICPENIRVLENGRARLTGYATVGLRTAGSGLHEQLYEGYSAPEQYSTAEFEGRYTDEYSLAAVVYRMVCGQSPVPAAQRLVSDSNPRARTLEPSVPEYLSEVLWLGLKLKPVERIQTVPQLFKALTSREYTEELTRSLPRPAPRQLTLPDEEQKQHMLSLRNLLAAILVLLAILILLMLWGMVSQGLHTAKPPAASSSVSAPESTVLEEPVTLAPNFVGMDYDAQVRNNHNYVGDYLFYVTMEYSDTVEKGKIIRQEPEAGDVIEKGGTVSLVVSKGPQLVQMPDVIGFTQEGAVSELESRGLTPSCFMVVNDGSYAAGCVVSCSVDAGTSVEVGSVITVYIAADPSVEITAEPPAASDSDSESSASSGETPADDTQ
;
A
#
# COMPACT_ATOMS: atom_id res chain seq x y z
N MET A 1 -31.14 23.68 -24.58
CA MET A 1 -31.17 22.98 -23.27
C MET A 1 -31.21 24.01 -22.16
N THR A 2 -31.99 23.78 -21.11
CA THR A 2 -31.96 24.68 -19.94
C THR A 2 -30.79 24.24 -19.08
N ILE A 3 -29.85 25.13 -18.81
CA ILE A 3 -28.72 24.93 -17.92
C ILE A 3 -29.09 25.47 -16.55
N ILE A 4 -28.73 24.77 -15.48
CA ILE A 4 -28.97 25.21 -14.12
C ILE A 4 -27.69 25.77 -13.50
N CYS A 5 -27.81 26.90 -12.84
CA CYS A 5 -26.70 27.52 -12.12
C CYS A 5 -26.18 26.59 -11.01
N PRO A 6 -24.91 26.18 -11.00
CA PRO A 6 -24.37 25.29 -9.98
C PRO A 6 -24.29 25.95 -8.59
N TYR A 7 -24.50 27.27 -8.50
CA TYR A 7 -24.44 28.01 -7.23
C TYR A 7 -25.81 28.20 -6.58
N CYS A 8 -26.81 28.63 -7.34
CA CYS A 8 -28.13 29.01 -6.80
C CYS A 8 -29.30 28.22 -7.37
N LEU A 9 -29.06 27.29 -8.32
CA LEU A 9 -30.06 26.45 -8.98
C LEU A 9 -31.10 27.19 -9.84
N SER A 10 -30.87 28.45 -10.19
CA SER A 10 -31.73 29.18 -11.15
C SER A 10 -31.43 28.76 -12.58
N GLU A 11 -32.39 28.91 -13.46
CA GLU A 11 -32.23 28.67 -14.89
C GLU A 11 -31.28 29.68 -15.54
N LEU A 12 -30.48 29.20 -16.46
CA LEU A 12 -29.49 29.97 -17.20
C LEU A 12 -29.66 29.80 -18.70
N SER A 13 -29.30 30.80 -19.49
CA SER A 13 -29.04 30.61 -20.90
C SER A 13 -27.68 29.92 -21.12
N GLU A 14 -27.56 29.11 -22.16
CA GLU A 14 -26.36 28.30 -22.46
C GLU A 14 -25.05 29.10 -22.63
N ARG A 15 -25.13 30.44 -22.75
CA ARG A 15 -23.97 31.30 -22.98
C ARG A 15 -23.81 32.40 -21.92
N ALA A 16 -24.39 32.22 -20.75
CA ALA A 16 -24.26 33.22 -19.70
C ALA A 16 -22.83 33.21 -19.12
N ALA A 17 -22.13 34.34 -19.20
CA ALA A 17 -20.82 34.52 -18.56
C ALA A 17 -20.92 34.59 -17.02
N ALA A 18 -22.10 34.92 -16.50
CA ALA A 18 -22.42 34.95 -15.08
C ALA A 18 -23.91 34.69 -14.84
N CYS A 19 -24.24 34.16 -13.67
CA CYS A 19 -25.63 33.98 -13.28
C CYS A 19 -26.30 35.30 -12.96
N PRO A 20 -27.43 35.67 -13.65
CA PRO A 20 -28.14 36.92 -13.38
C PRO A 20 -28.78 36.97 -11.99
N GLN A 21 -29.05 35.79 -11.36
CA GLN A 21 -29.72 35.71 -10.07
C GLN A 21 -28.74 35.86 -8.89
N CYS A 22 -27.57 35.16 -8.92
CA CYS A 22 -26.63 35.16 -7.80
C CYS A 22 -25.30 35.87 -8.12
N GLY A 23 -25.09 36.35 -9.35
CA GLY A 23 -23.84 36.98 -9.76
C GLY A 23 -22.64 36.05 -9.94
N GLY A 24 -22.82 34.74 -9.76
CA GLY A 24 -21.76 33.75 -9.92
C GLY A 24 -21.17 33.80 -11.34
N ARG A 25 -19.87 34.04 -11.46
CA ARG A 25 -19.14 34.06 -12.73
C ARG A 25 -18.70 32.65 -13.11
N PHE A 26 -18.65 32.36 -14.41
CA PHE A 26 -18.29 31.06 -14.94
C PHE A 26 -16.89 31.07 -15.57
N GLU A 27 -16.47 32.17 -16.18
CA GLU A 27 -15.16 32.26 -16.82
C GLU A 27 -14.00 32.33 -15.81
N GLY A 28 -12.91 31.59 -16.08
CA GLY A 28 -11.65 31.66 -15.33
C GLY A 28 -11.70 31.16 -13.90
N ARG A 29 -12.75 30.46 -13.48
CA ARG A 29 -12.90 29.94 -12.12
C ARG A 29 -12.15 28.64 -11.90
N ASN A 30 -12.18 27.74 -12.89
CA ASN A 30 -11.43 26.48 -12.82
C ASN A 30 -10.11 26.61 -13.61
N PRO A 31 -9.01 26.03 -13.15
CA PRO A 31 -7.71 26.07 -13.82
C PRO A 31 -7.74 25.45 -15.22
N VAL A 32 -6.79 25.85 -16.07
CA VAL A 32 -6.57 25.23 -17.37
C VAL A 32 -6.28 23.73 -17.20
N GLY A 33 -6.84 22.90 -18.08
CA GLY A 33 -6.72 21.44 -18.00
C GLY A 33 -7.84 20.76 -17.21
N THR A 34 -8.68 21.52 -16.51
CA THR A 34 -9.89 21.04 -15.84
C THR A 34 -11.15 21.42 -16.62
N LEU A 35 -12.32 20.96 -16.21
CA LEU A 35 -13.58 21.35 -16.86
C LEU A 35 -13.95 22.80 -16.49
N PRO A 36 -14.27 23.66 -17.48
CA PRO A 36 -14.79 24.98 -17.21
C PRO A 36 -16.12 24.94 -16.45
N VAL A 37 -16.36 25.94 -15.60
CA VAL A 37 -17.66 26.11 -14.96
C VAL A 37 -18.74 26.37 -16.05
N GLY A 38 -19.88 25.69 -15.91
CA GLY A 38 -20.96 25.73 -16.90
C GLY A 38 -20.88 24.64 -17.97
N THR A 39 -19.83 23.84 -18.01
CA THR A 39 -19.77 22.64 -18.85
C THR A 39 -20.94 21.71 -18.51
N VAL A 40 -21.62 21.19 -19.54
CA VAL A 40 -22.72 20.24 -19.37
C VAL A 40 -22.22 18.85 -19.71
N LEU A 41 -22.31 17.92 -18.75
CA LEU A 41 -21.92 16.52 -18.88
C LEU A 41 -23.17 15.64 -19.03
N GLY A 42 -23.09 14.65 -19.93
CA GLY A 42 -24.18 13.73 -20.20
C GLY A 42 -25.51 14.42 -20.60
N GLY A 43 -25.47 15.69 -21.05
CA GLY A 43 -26.65 16.49 -21.30
C GLY A 43 -27.50 16.80 -20.06
N ARG A 44 -27.03 16.43 -18.86
CA ARG A 44 -27.83 16.43 -17.63
C ARG A 44 -27.22 17.19 -16.46
N TYR A 45 -25.90 17.26 -16.37
CA TYR A 45 -25.23 17.81 -15.20
C TYR A 45 -24.41 19.04 -15.56
N THR A 46 -24.62 20.16 -14.88
CA THR A 46 -23.82 21.38 -15.04
C THR A 46 -22.67 21.39 -14.04
N VAL A 47 -21.44 21.48 -14.54
CA VAL A 47 -20.21 21.56 -13.74
C VAL A 47 -20.09 22.94 -13.10
N GLY A 48 -19.75 22.98 -11.83
CA GLY A 48 -19.43 24.18 -11.05
C GLY A 48 -17.94 24.32 -10.76
N GLU A 49 -17.62 24.98 -9.65
CA GLU A 49 -16.25 25.14 -9.17
C GLU A 49 -15.68 23.84 -8.63
N ILE A 50 -14.35 23.72 -8.72
CA ILE A 50 -13.60 22.65 -8.07
C ILE A 50 -13.76 22.78 -6.55
N GLU A 51 -14.14 21.68 -5.91
CA GLU A 51 -14.23 21.58 -4.45
C GLU A 51 -12.96 20.94 -3.87
N GLN A 52 -12.42 19.93 -4.56
CA GLN A 52 -11.23 19.21 -4.13
C GLN A 52 -10.49 18.61 -5.33
N VAL A 53 -9.18 18.47 -5.21
CA VAL A 53 -8.31 17.72 -6.12
C VAL A 53 -7.57 16.68 -5.29
N ASP A 54 -7.54 15.43 -5.75
CA ASP A 54 -6.76 14.35 -5.16
C ASP A 54 -5.93 13.61 -6.22
N GLY A 55 -5.21 12.57 -5.84
CA GLY A 55 -4.37 11.81 -6.76
C GLY A 55 -5.14 10.99 -7.79
N GLU A 56 -6.44 10.79 -7.60
CA GLU A 56 -7.34 10.06 -8.49
C GLU A 56 -8.10 10.97 -9.44
N GLY A 57 -8.32 12.24 -9.05
CA GLY A 57 -9.06 13.14 -9.88
C GLY A 57 -9.54 14.44 -9.23
N ILE A 58 -10.61 14.96 -9.76
CA ILE A 58 -11.15 16.26 -9.40
C ILE A 58 -12.61 16.11 -8.96
N LEU A 59 -12.92 16.73 -7.83
CA LEU A 59 -14.27 16.86 -7.31
C LEU A 59 -14.81 18.25 -7.61
N TYR A 60 -15.89 18.32 -8.38
CA TYR A 60 -16.58 19.56 -8.71
C TYR A 60 -17.91 19.66 -7.97
N ARG A 61 -18.28 20.85 -7.58
CA ARG A 61 -19.69 21.18 -7.34
C ARG A 61 -20.44 21.11 -8.64
N GLY A 62 -21.72 20.74 -8.60
CA GLY A 62 -22.53 20.69 -9.79
C GLY A 62 -24.01 20.86 -9.50
N ALA A 63 -24.79 20.90 -10.58
CA ALA A 63 -26.23 20.90 -10.54
C ALA A 63 -26.81 19.87 -11.50
N GLU A 64 -27.83 19.15 -11.07
CA GLU A 64 -28.66 18.33 -11.95
C GLU A 64 -29.72 19.22 -12.61
N ASN A 65 -29.78 19.19 -13.95
CA ASN A 65 -30.53 20.19 -14.71
C ASN A 65 -32.05 19.96 -14.73
N HIS A 66 -32.53 18.70 -14.61
CA HIS A 66 -33.94 18.38 -14.67
C HIS A 66 -34.63 18.52 -13.30
N GLY A 67 -34.02 17.92 -12.26
CA GLY A 67 -34.54 17.96 -10.89
C GLY A 67 -34.15 19.22 -10.11
N ARG A 68 -33.21 20.02 -10.64
CA ARG A 68 -32.73 21.28 -10.05
C ARG A 68 -32.22 21.14 -8.62
N PHE A 69 -31.35 20.19 -8.41
CA PHE A 69 -30.72 19.98 -7.11
C PHE A 69 -29.20 19.96 -7.24
N ARG A 70 -28.52 20.18 -6.11
CA ARG A 70 -27.06 20.17 -6.06
C ARG A 70 -26.54 18.75 -6.10
N VAL A 71 -25.46 18.56 -6.85
CA VAL A 71 -24.69 17.32 -6.94
C VAL A 71 -23.23 17.61 -6.72
N THR A 72 -22.47 16.57 -6.42
CA THR A 72 -21.02 16.54 -6.45
C THR A 72 -20.60 15.64 -7.61
N ILE A 73 -19.67 16.10 -8.44
CA ILE A 73 -19.23 15.38 -9.64
C ILE A 73 -17.75 15.05 -9.46
N LYS A 74 -17.40 13.78 -9.36
CA LYS A 74 -15.99 13.34 -9.35
C LYS A 74 -15.59 12.89 -10.73
N GLU A 75 -14.58 13.54 -11.30
CA GLU A 75 -13.96 13.19 -12.56
C GLU A 75 -12.71 12.35 -12.28
N TYR A 76 -12.58 11.20 -12.91
CA TYR A 76 -11.33 10.45 -12.90
C TYR A 76 -10.27 11.19 -13.74
N LEU A 77 -9.28 11.81 -13.08
CA LEU A 77 -8.21 12.59 -13.72
C LEU A 77 -6.92 12.49 -12.88
N PRO A 78 -6.26 11.34 -12.83
CA PRO A 78 -5.00 11.19 -12.09
C PRO A 78 -3.88 11.93 -12.84
N LEU A 79 -3.38 13.01 -12.25
CA LEU A 79 -2.33 13.84 -12.83
C LEU A 79 -0.99 13.11 -13.01
N THR A 80 -0.79 12.00 -12.32
CA THR A 80 0.36 11.11 -12.54
C THR A 80 0.30 10.39 -13.88
N LEU A 81 -0.90 10.05 -14.37
CA LEU A 81 -1.15 9.23 -15.56
C LEU A 81 -1.70 10.03 -16.75
N ALA A 82 -2.47 11.10 -16.51
CA ALA A 82 -3.02 11.95 -17.55
C ALA A 82 -2.01 13.01 -17.96
N ALA A 83 -1.85 13.22 -19.29
CA ALA A 83 -0.96 14.24 -19.83
C ALA A 83 -1.65 15.60 -19.91
N GLU A 84 -2.76 15.66 -20.63
CA GLU A 84 -3.49 16.90 -20.92
C GLU A 84 -4.94 16.63 -21.31
N ARG A 85 -5.74 17.70 -21.25
CA ARG A 85 -7.08 17.74 -21.82
C ARG A 85 -7.01 18.44 -23.18
N GLY A 86 -7.50 17.76 -24.22
CA GLY A 86 -7.63 18.35 -25.54
C GLY A 86 -8.64 19.50 -25.59
N THR A 87 -8.64 20.27 -26.69
CA THR A 87 -9.63 21.32 -26.92
C THR A 87 -11.05 20.81 -27.06
N ASP A 88 -11.22 19.53 -27.36
CA ASP A 88 -12.47 18.76 -27.42
C ASP A 88 -12.89 18.20 -26.04
N ALA A 89 -12.26 18.66 -24.97
CA ALA A 89 -12.40 18.18 -23.58
C ALA A 89 -11.90 16.74 -23.32
N THR A 90 -11.43 16.02 -24.35
CA THR A 90 -10.97 14.63 -24.22
C THR A 90 -9.66 14.54 -23.44
N LEU A 91 -9.58 13.64 -22.46
CA LEU A 91 -8.35 13.36 -21.72
C LEU A 91 -7.43 12.43 -22.51
N ARG A 92 -6.15 12.73 -22.47
CA ARG A 92 -5.10 11.91 -23.07
C ARG A 92 -4.18 11.38 -21.97
N PRO A 93 -3.92 10.07 -21.91
CA PRO A 93 -2.94 9.52 -21.00
C PRO A 93 -1.52 9.97 -21.41
N LYS A 94 -0.60 9.97 -20.46
CA LYS A 94 0.83 10.16 -20.73
C LYS A 94 1.36 8.98 -21.55
N LEU A 95 2.36 9.25 -22.37
CA LEU A 95 3.04 8.23 -23.17
C LEU A 95 3.59 7.14 -22.24
N GLY A 96 3.24 5.89 -22.51
CA GLY A 96 3.61 4.73 -21.69
C GLY A 96 2.71 4.46 -20.49
N SER A 97 1.72 5.33 -20.21
CA SER A 97 0.76 5.15 -19.11
C SER A 97 -0.63 4.70 -19.58
N GLU A 98 -0.81 4.42 -20.86
CA GLU A 98 -2.13 4.17 -21.48
C GLU A 98 -2.85 2.97 -20.84
N VAL A 99 -2.11 1.88 -20.62
CA VAL A 99 -2.66 0.65 -20.03
C VAL A 99 -3.06 0.90 -18.57
N LEU A 100 -2.17 1.49 -17.78
CA LEU A 100 -2.44 1.77 -16.37
C LEU A 100 -3.60 2.77 -16.22
N PHE A 101 -3.62 3.84 -17.03
CA PHE A 101 -4.73 4.80 -17.06
C PHE A 101 -6.07 4.12 -17.37
N LYS A 102 -6.08 3.20 -18.36
CA LYS A 102 -7.30 2.46 -18.72
C LYS A 102 -7.75 1.54 -17.58
N THR A 103 -6.82 0.79 -16.98
CA THR A 103 -7.14 -0.16 -15.90
C THR A 103 -7.68 0.57 -14.67
N THR A 104 -6.97 1.58 -14.18
CA THR A 104 -7.39 2.34 -12.99
C THR A 104 -8.65 3.16 -13.23
N ARG A 105 -8.91 3.59 -14.48
CA ARG A 105 -10.20 4.17 -14.88
C ARG A 105 -11.35 3.18 -14.76
N MET A 106 -11.12 1.92 -15.14
CA MET A 106 -12.12 0.84 -14.98
C MET A 106 -12.36 0.55 -13.49
N ASP A 107 -11.32 0.47 -12.68
CA ASP A 107 -11.43 0.27 -11.22
C ASP A 107 -12.26 1.39 -10.58
N PHE A 108 -12.06 2.64 -11.01
CA PHE A 108 -12.86 3.78 -10.58
C PHE A 108 -14.34 3.60 -10.96
N ALA A 109 -14.62 3.28 -12.22
CA ALA A 109 -15.99 3.07 -12.68
C ALA A 109 -16.70 1.95 -11.91
N ASP A 110 -16.02 0.84 -11.69
CA ASP A 110 -16.57 -0.33 -11.02
C ASP A 110 -16.80 -0.09 -9.53
N LEU A 111 -15.92 0.66 -8.86
CA LEU A 111 -16.12 1.11 -7.49
C LEU A 111 -17.42 1.91 -7.36
N TYR A 112 -17.57 2.98 -8.15
CA TYR A 112 -18.73 3.87 -8.04
C TYR A 112 -20.04 3.19 -8.49
N ARG A 113 -20.02 2.34 -9.50
CA ARG A 113 -21.17 1.50 -9.90
C ARG A 113 -21.56 0.51 -8.80
N SER A 114 -20.58 -0.02 -8.08
CA SER A 114 -20.84 -0.95 -6.97
C SER A 114 -21.45 -0.22 -5.78
N ILE A 115 -20.96 0.98 -5.45
CA ILE A 115 -21.56 1.84 -4.42
C ILE A 115 -22.97 2.26 -4.80
N GLN A 116 -23.22 2.61 -6.06
CA GLN A 116 -24.55 2.97 -6.57
C GLN A 116 -25.61 1.89 -6.28
N ARG A 117 -25.21 0.61 -6.32
CA ARG A 117 -26.13 -0.52 -6.07
C ARG A 117 -26.51 -0.70 -4.61
N ILE A 118 -25.67 -0.28 -3.68
CA ILE A 118 -25.92 -0.40 -2.24
C ILE A 118 -26.60 0.84 -1.64
N THR A 119 -26.64 1.96 -2.36
CA THR A 119 -27.39 3.13 -1.94
C THR A 119 -28.86 2.95 -2.32
N PRO A 120 -29.82 3.20 -1.41
CA PRO A 120 -29.75 4.25 -0.40
C PRO A 120 -29.51 3.76 1.04
N ALA A 121 -28.32 3.35 1.39
CA ALA A 121 -27.97 3.15 2.80
C ALA A 121 -27.89 4.53 3.49
N ASN A 122 -28.65 4.74 4.54
CA ASN A 122 -28.83 6.05 5.19
C ASN A 122 -27.54 6.72 5.71
N GLY A 123 -26.45 5.97 5.83
CA GLY A 123 -25.16 6.45 6.34
C GLY A 123 -24.12 6.76 5.26
N LEU A 124 -24.44 6.53 4.01
CA LEU A 124 -23.53 6.72 2.87
C LEU A 124 -24.00 7.88 1.97
N GLU A 125 -23.08 8.60 1.38
CA GLU A 125 -23.37 9.52 0.27
C GLU A 125 -23.87 8.71 -0.94
N ALA A 126 -25.01 9.08 -1.51
CA ALA A 126 -25.58 8.33 -2.62
C ALA A 126 -24.86 8.62 -3.93
N VAL A 127 -24.47 7.59 -4.66
CA VAL A 127 -24.01 7.69 -6.06
C VAL A 127 -25.25 7.65 -6.96
N LEU A 128 -25.51 8.75 -7.66
CA LEU A 128 -26.68 8.95 -8.50
C LEU A 128 -26.49 8.44 -9.92
N ASP A 129 -25.28 8.64 -10.47
CA ASP A 129 -24.96 8.28 -11.84
C ASP A 129 -23.47 7.99 -12.02
N VAL A 130 -23.11 7.09 -12.96
CA VAL A 130 -21.73 6.79 -13.36
C VAL A 130 -21.72 6.60 -14.88
N PHE A 131 -21.02 7.47 -15.58
CA PHE A 131 -20.95 7.42 -17.04
C PHE A 131 -19.58 7.79 -17.58
N GLU A 132 -19.34 7.39 -18.83
CA GLU A 132 -18.09 7.66 -19.57
C GLU A 132 -18.33 8.76 -20.58
N GLU A 133 -17.48 9.80 -20.54
CA GLU A 133 -17.44 10.89 -21.50
C GLU A 133 -16.00 11.45 -21.50
N ASN A 134 -15.58 12.15 -22.56
CA ASN A 134 -14.25 12.80 -22.64
C ASN A 134 -13.06 11.85 -22.38
N ASN A 135 -13.17 10.58 -22.73
CA ASN A 135 -12.18 9.53 -22.45
C ASN A 135 -11.87 9.36 -20.94
N THR A 136 -12.82 9.70 -20.09
CA THR A 136 -12.74 9.51 -18.64
C THR A 136 -14.08 9.01 -18.09
N VAL A 137 -14.17 8.86 -16.77
CA VAL A 137 -15.37 8.46 -16.04
C VAL A 137 -15.76 9.57 -15.09
N TYR A 138 -17.06 9.83 -15.04
CA TYR A 138 -17.67 10.74 -14.07
C TYR A 138 -18.56 9.95 -13.12
N ALA A 139 -18.39 10.18 -11.83
CA ALA A 139 -19.31 9.72 -10.79
C ALA A 139 -20.05 10.93 -10.24
N VAL A 140 -21.38 10.89 -10.34
CA VAL A 140 -22.24 11.95 -9.82
C VAL A 140 -22.85 11.49 -8.51
N MET A 141 -22.65 12.26 -7.46
CA MET A 141 -23.09 11.96 -6.11
C MET A 141 -24.08 13.00 -5.61
N GLU A 142 -24.95 12.58 -4.72
CA GLU A 142 -25.77 13.51 -3.94
C GLU A 142 -24.85 14.45 -3.15
N ASN A 143 -25.20 15.74 -3.08
CA ASN A 143 -24.55 16.62 -2.13
C ASN A 143 -25.35 16.58 -0.81
N PRO A 144 -24.89 15.87 0.23
CA PRO A 144 -25.66 15.66 1.45
C PRO A 144 -25.78 16.94 2.30
N GLY A 145 -25.03 18.00 1.95
CA GLY A 145 -24.92 19.18 2.82
C GLY A 145 -24.14 18.89 4.10
N GLY A 146 -24.50 19.59 5.17
CA GLY A 146 -23.84 19.43 6.47
C GLY A 146 -22.40 19.96 6.51
N VAL A 147 -21.71 19.70 7.62
CA VAL A 147 -20.35 20.19 7.91
C VAL A 147 -19.42 18.99 8.12
N PRO A 148 -18.18 18.99 7.61
CA PRO A 148 -17.20 17.95 7.94
C PRO A 148 -17.06 17.79 9.47
N LEU A 149 -16.99 16.55 9.95
CA LEU A 149 -16.92 16.24 11.38
C LEU A 149 -15.73 16.94 12.07
N GLY A 150 -14.58 17.03 11.39
CA GLY A 150 -13.41 17.75 11.93
C GLY A 150 -13.76 19.20 12.28
N ARG A 151 -14.35 19.93 11.32
CA ARG A 151 -14.80 21.31 11.54
C ARG A 151 -15.95 21.42 12.53
N TRP A 152 -16.85 20.44 12.54
CA TRP A 152 -17.94 20.41 13.51
C TRP A 152 -17.40 20.29 14.94
N LEU A 153 -16.41 19.42 15.17
CA LEU A 153 -15.73 19.27 16.47
C LEU A 153 -15.00 20.54 16.91
N GLU A 154 -14.41 21.30 15.99
CA GLU A 154 -13.78 22.59 16.30
C GLU A 154 -14.79 23.64 16.77
N THR A 155 -15.98 23.66 16.17
CA THR A 155 -17.03 24.62 16.50
C THR A 155 -17.90 24.21 17.69
N HIS A 156 -17.78 22.96 18.12
CA HIS A 156 -18.46 22.39 19.28
C HIS A 156 -17.42 21.89 20.29
N PRO A 157 -16.70 22.79 20.97
CA PRO A 157 -15.58 22.44 21.86
C PRO A 157 -16.07 21.82 23.15
N GLY A 158 -16.74 20.70 23.07
CA GLY A 158 -17.19 19.88 24.20
C GLY A 158 -16.90 18.43 23.87
N ARG A 159 -16.60 17.63 24.88
CA ARG A 159 -16.50 16.19 24.70
C ARG A 159 -17.89 15.60 24.61
N LEU A 160 -18.09 14.76 23.61
CA LEU A 160 -19.33 14.04 23.46
C LEU A 160 -19.34 12.83 24.40
N SER A 161 -20.49 12.53 25.00
CA SER A 161 -20.63 11.26 25.71
C SER A 161 -20.55 10.09 24.73
N PRO A 162 -20.14 8.90 25.18
CA PRO A 162 -20.12 7.70 24.33
C PRO A 162 -21.43 7.43 23.60
N GLU A 163 -22.56 7.67 24.29
CA GLU A 163 -23.91 7.49 23.73
C GLU A 163 -24.19 8.49 22.60
N GLN A 164 -23.77 9.75 22.78
CA GLN A 164 -23.90 10.78 21.74
C GLN A 164 -23.06 10.44 20.50
N VAL A 165 -21.82 9.97 20.71
CA VAL A 165 -20.93 9.52 19.62
C VAL A 165 -21.55 8.37 18.86
N CYS A 166 -22.02 7.33 19.54
CA CYS A 166 -22.67 6.17 18.92
C CYS A 166 -23.94 6.57 18.16
N ALA A 167 -24.80 7.40 18.74
CA ALA A 167 -26.03 7.88 18.10
C ALA A 167 -25.74 8.70 16.83
N MET A 168 -24.71 9.55 16.82
CA MET A 168 -24.28 10.35 15.67
C MET A 168 -23.73 9.46 14.57
N LEU A 169 -22.86 8.50 14.90
CA LEU A 169 -22.10 7.67 13.95
C LEU A 169 -22.84 6.39 13.54
N GLN A 170 -23.92 5.99 14.21
CA GLN A 170 -24.65 4.75 13.86
C GLN A 170 -24.93 4.61 12.36
N PRO A 171 -25.43 5.64 11.64
CA PRO A 171 -25.66 5.50 10.21
C PRO A 171 -24.38 5.20 9.42
N VAL A 172 -23.23 5.76 9.84
CA VAL A 172 -21.93 5.49 9.21
C VAL A 172 -21.53 4.03 9.43
N PHE A 173 -21.66 3.51 10.64
CA PHE A 173 -21.42 2.09 10.92
C PHE A 173 -22.30 1.17 10.08
N ASP A 174 -23.61 1.48 9.98
CA ASP A 174 -24.56 0.72 9.16
C ASP A 174 -24.18 0.77 7.67
N GLY A 175 -23.77 1.94 7.17
CA GLY A 175 -23.33 2.14 5.79
C GLY A 175 -22.05 1.36 5.47
N VAL A 176 -21.02 1.42 6.33
CA VAL A 176 -19.78 0.66 6.14
C VAL A 176 -20.03 -0.85 6.21
N ALA A 177 -20.91 -1.29 7.13
CA ALA A 177 -21.33 -2.70 7.18
C ALA A 177 -21.98 -3.16 5.87
N ALA A 178 -22.83 -2.32 5.25
CA ALA A 178 -23.43 -2.61 3.95
C ALA A 178 -22.38 -2.67 2.82
N MET A 179 -21.37 -1.78 2.81
CA MET A 179 -20.24 -1.88 1.89
C MET A 179 -19.51 -3.20 2.05
N HIS A 180 -19.20 -3.60 3.28
CA HIS A 180 -18.49 -4.85 3.58
C HIS A 180 -19.28 -6.11 3.16
N GLN A 181 -20.61 -6.08 3.16
CA GLN A 181 -21.44 -7.20 2.70
C GLN A 181 -21.25 -7.49 1.21
N VAL A 182 -20.99 -6.46 0.40
CA VAL A 182 -20.72 -6.60 -1.04
C VAL A 182 -19.23 -6.62 -1.39
N GLY A 183 -18.36 -6.79 -0.40
CA GLY A 183 -16.92 -6.90 -0.59
C GLY A 183 -16.18 -5.57 -0.78
N LEU A 184 -16.84 -4.42 -0.59
CA LEU A 184 -16.20 -3.11 -0.67
C LEU A 184 -15.61 -2.71 0.68
N VAL A 185 -14.45 -2.05 0.64
CA VAL A 185 -13.77 -1.43 1.79
C VAL A 185 -13.57 0.05 1.48
N HIS A 186 -13.89 0.93 2.41
CA HIS A 186 -13.87 2.38 2.19
C HIS A 186 -12.46 2.97 2.23
N ARG A 187 -11.61 2.54 3.16
CA ARG A 187 -10.18 2.91 3.31
C ARG A 187 -9.88 4.39 3.62
N GLY A 188 -10.88 5.23 3.66
CA GLY A 188 -10.72 6.67 3.88
C GLY A 188 -11.62 7.24 4.96
N ILE A 189 -11.97 6.46 5.97
CA ILE A 189 -12.83 6.92 7.07
C ILE A 189 -12.02 7.82 7.99
N CYS A 190 -12.37 9.11 7.98
CA CYS A 190 -11.73 10.15 8.79
C CYS A 190 -12.72 11.30 9.00
N PRO A 191 -12.46 12.24 9.90
CA PRO A 191 -13.36 13.36 10.16
C PRO A 191 -13.64 14.25 8.94
N GLU A 192 -12.74 14.33 7.99
CA GLU A 192 -12.90 15.10 6.75
C GLU A 192 -13.93 14.47 5.81
N ASN A 193 -14.02 13.14 5.79
CA ASN A 193 -14.94 12.36 4.97
C ASN A 193 -16.26 11.99 5.67
N ILE A 194 -16.46 12.44 6.90
CA ILE A 194 -17.72 12.30 7.62
C ILE A 194 -18.40 13.67 7.72
N ARG A 195 -19.62 13.78 7.24
CA ARG A 195 -20.40 15.01 7.29
C ARG A 195 -21.48 14.91 8.35
N VAL A 196 -21.53 15.89 9.24
CA VAL A 196 -22.59 16.03 10.25
C VAL A 196 -23.71 16.89 9.67
N LEU A 197 -24.89 16.29 9.53
CA LEU A 197 -26.07 16.93 8.99
C LEU A 197 -26.77 17.81 10.03
N GLU A 198 -27.70 18.67 9.59
CA GLU A 198 -28.48 19.56 10.49
C GLU A 198 -29.29 18.78 11.56
N ASN A 199 -29.69 17.55 11.26
CA ASN A 199 -30.38 16.67 12.19
C ASN A 199 -29.45 15.97 13.20
N GLY A 200 -28.16 16.29 13.22
CA GLY A 200 -27.15 15.73 14.11
C GLY A 200 -26.67 14.31 13.73
N ARG A 201 -27.12 13.74 12.60
CA ARG A 201 -26.66 12.43 12.11
C ARG A 201 -25.48 12.58 11.19
N ALA A 202 -24.59 11.60 11.20
CA ALA A 202 -23.43 11.59 10.33
C ALA A 202 -23.70 10.83 9.01
N ARG A 203 -22.99 11.23 7.94
CA ARG A 203 -22.98 10.57 6.64
C ARG A 203 -21.54 10.45 6.14
N LEU A 204 -21.17 9.30 5.62
CA LEU A 204 -19.84 9.02 5.08
C LEU A 204 -19.78 9.39 3.59
N THR A 205 -18.72 10.06 3.20
CA THR A 205 -18.37 10.54 1.85
C THR A 205 -16.93 10.16 1.52
N GLY A 206 -16.41 10.57 0.37
CA GLY A 206 -14.98 10.45 0.06
C GLY A 206 -14.56 9.06 -0.41
N TYR A 207 -15.40 8.41 -1.20
CA TYR A 207 -15.06 7.15 -1.88
C TYR A 207 -13.86 7.32 -2.80
N ALA A 208 -12.98 6.33 -2.82
CA ALA A 208 -11.82 6.30 -3.69
C ALA A 208 -11.35 4.86 -3.94
N THR A 209 -10.62 4.65 -5.03
CA THR A 209 -10.00 3.35 -5.32
C THR A 209 -8.90 3.01 -4.33
N VAL A 210 -8.49 1.74 -4.31
CA VAL A 210 -7.34 1.27 -3.51
C VAL A 210 -6.10 2.10 -3.83
N GLY A 211 -5.88 2.41 -5.12
CA GLY A 211 -4.73 3.18 -5.56
C GLY A 211 -4.58 4.56 -4.91
N LEU A 212 -5.68 5.24 -4.56
CA LEU A 212 -5.60 6.50 -3.82
C LEU A 212 -5.33 6.29 -2.32
N ARG A 213 -5.66 5.14 -1.77
CA ARG A 213 -5.69 4.87 -0.32
C ARG A 213 -4.54 4.00 0.18
N THR A 214 -3.61 3.62 -0.70
CA THR A 214 -2.45 2.79 -0.35
C THR A 214 -1.15 3.46 -0.79
N ALA A 215 -0.19 3.57 0.12
CA ALA A 215 1.11 4.15 -0.17
C ALA A 215 1.85 3.36 -1.25
N GLY A 216 2.47 4.06 -2.20
CA GLY A 216 3.27 3.45 -3.25
C GLY A 216 2.49 2.78 -4.38
N SER A 217 1.20 3.09 -4.54
CA SER A 217 0.31 2.50 -5.55
C SER A 217 0.52 3.03 -6.99
N GLY A 218 1.35 4.07 -7.17
CA GLY A 218 1.55 4.76 -8.46
C GLY A 218 0.61 5.94 -8.71
N LEU A 219 -0.44 6.12 -7.92
CA LEU A 219 -1.19 7.36 -7.80
C LEU A 219 -0.58 8.23 -6.69
N HIS A 220 -0.93 9.52 -6.69
CA HIS A 220 -0.56 10.38 -5.57
C HIS A 220 -1.48 10.04 -4.38
N GLU A 221 -0.99 9.16 -3.50
CA GLU A 221 -1.79 8.63 -2.41
C GLU A 221 -2.29 9.70 -1.45
N GLN A 222 -3.46 9.45 -0.88
CA GLN A 222 -4.07 10.27 0.14
C GLN A 222 -4.36 9.42 1.40
N LEU A 223 -3.47 9.50 2.36
CA LEU A 223 -3.60 8.87 3.67
C LEU A 223 -3.94 9.92 4.73
N TYR A 224 -4.63 9.51 5.76
CA TYR A 224 -5.10 10.38 6.85
C TYR A 224 -4.38 10.05 8.14
N GLU A 225 -3.52 10.95 8.60
CA GLU A 225 -2.74 10.77 9.82
C GLU A 225 -3.63 10.52 11.04
N GLY A 226 -3.34 9.44 11.77
CA GLY A 226 -4.11 8.99 12.90
C GLY A 226 -5.35 8.14 12.55
N TYR A 227 -5.80 8.13 11.28
CA TYR A 227 -7.01 7.42 10.84
C TYR A 227 -6.72 6.30 9.85
N SER A 228 -5.76 6.46 8.94
CA SER A 228 -5.33 5.38 8.06
C SER A 228 -4.67 4.26 8.84
N ALA A 229 -5.08 3.03 8.55
CA ALA A 229 -4.60 1.84 9.23
C ALA A 229 -3.16 1.48 8.81
N PRO A 230 -2.39 0.76 9.65
CA PRO A 230 -1.00 0.41 9.37
C PRO A 230 -0.77 -0.23 8.00
N GLU A 231 -1.65 -1.13 7.59
CA GLU A 231 -1.57 -1.85 6.31
C GLU A 231 -1.68 -0.95 5.09
N GLN A 232 -2.24 0.24 5.21
CA GLN A 232 -2.33 1.21 4.11
C GLN A 232 -0.99 1.91 3.78
N TYR A 233 -0.01 1.80 4.67
CA TYR A 233 1.33 2.39 4.49
C TYR A 233 2.28 1.47 3.71
N SER A 234 1.80 0.33 3.19
CA SER A 234 2.62 -0.63 2.44
C SER A 234 1.80 -1.37 1.41
N THR A 235 2.29 -1.46 0.17
CA THR A 235 1.70 -2.32 -0.87
C THR A 235 1.90 -3.82 -0.61
N ALA A 236 2.72 -4.18 0.38
CA ALA A 236 2.98 -5.56 0.77
C ALA A 236 1.95 -6.11 1.78
N GLU A 237 1.17 -5.24 2.41
CA GLU A 237 0.14 -5.61 3.37
C GLU A 237 -1.23 -5.69 2.70
N PHE A 238 -2.07 -6.62 3.15
CA PHE A 238 -3.43 -6.74 2.63
C PHE A 238 -4.37 -5.83 3.40
N GLU A 239 -5.17 -5.09 2.67
CA GLU A 239 -6.26 -4.28 3.21
C GLU A 239 -7.57 -5.07 3.17
N GLY A 240 -8.38 -4.91 4.19
CA GLY A 240 -9.64 -5.63 4.33
C GLY A 240 -10.66 -4.85 5.16
N ARG A 241 -11.71 -5.55 5.58
CA ARG A 241 -12.76 -4.97 6.44
C ARG A 241 -12.18 -4.37 7.72
N TYR A 242 -11.17 -5.02 8.28
CA TYR A 242 -10.42 -4.59 9.48
C TYR A 242 -9.69 -3.25 9.30
N THR A 243 -9.45 -2.80 8.07
CA THR A 243 -8.89 -1.48 7.77
C THR A 243 -9.89 -0.37 8.12
N ASP A 244 -11.15 -0.53 7.73
CA ASP A 244 -12.21 0.42 8.08
C ASP A 244 -12.55 0.39 9.57
N GLU A 245 -12.44 -0.77 10.21
CA GLU A 245 -12.65 -0.91 11.66
C GLU A 245 -11.63 -0.11 12.48
N TYR A 246 -10.35 -0.15 12.07
CA TYR A 246 -9.32 0.71 12.66
C TYR A 246 -9.69 2.18 12.52
N SER A 247 -10.09 2.60 11.31
CA SER A 247 -10.43 3.99 11.02
C SER A 247 -11.68 4.45 11.79
N LEU A 248 -12.71 3.60 11.91
CA LEU A 248 -13.90 3.88 12.73
C LEU A 248 -13.54 4.01 14.21
N ALA A 249 -12.71 3.10 14.75
CA ALA A 249 -12.22 3.20 16.13
C ALA A 249 -11.41 4.48 16.36
N ALA A 250 -10.61 4.91 15.37
CA ALA A 250 -9.85 6.15 15.42
C ALA A 250 -10.75 7.40 15.45
N VAL A 251 -11.83 7.41 14.67
CA VAL A 251 -12.84 8.48 14.70
C VAL A 251 -13.53 8.55 16.06
N VAL A 252 -13.98 7.42 16.59
CA VAL A 252 -14.60 7.38 17.94
C VAL A 252 -13.60 7.84 19.00
N TYR A 253 -12.34 7.38 18.92
CA TYR A 253 -11.28 7.82 19.83
C TYR A 253 -11.11 9.35 19.81
N ARG A 254 -11.07 9.96 18.61
CA ARG A 254 -10.99 11.41 18.43
C ARG A 254 -12.15 12.14 19.09
N MET A 255 -13.36 11.61 18.94
CA MET A 255 -14.57 12.26 19.46
C MET A 255 -14.66 12.20 20.98
N VAL A 256 -14.21 11.09 21.60
CA VAL A 256 -14.28 10.95 23.07
C VAL A 256 -13.04 11.51 23.78
N CYS A 257 -11.86 11.46 23.16
CA CYS A 257 -10.61 11.91 23.77
C CYS A 257 -10.26 13.38 23.44
N GLY A 258 -10.90 13.97 22.41
CA GLY A 258 -10.62 15.32 21.95
C GLY A 258 -9.37 15.44 21.05
N GLN A 259 -8.61 14.37 20.83
CA GLN A 259 -7.44 14.32 19.95
C GLN A 259 -7.42 13.00 19.15
N SER A 260 -6.82 13.01 17.96
CA SER A 260 -6.64 11.82 17.14
C SER A 260 -5.64 10.84 17.78
N PRO A 261 -5.72 9.54 17.43
CA PRO A 261 -4.65 8.60 17.75
C PRO A 261 -3.30 9.04 17.15
N VAL A 262 -2.22 8.53 17.71
CA VAL A 262 -0.88 8.67 17.11
C VAL A 262 -0.89 8.03 15.72
N PRO A 263 -0.34 8.69 14.68
CA PRO A 263 -0.32 8.14 13.32
C PRO A 263 0.28 6.73 13.25
N ALA A 264 -0.35 5.85 12.47
CA ALA A 264 0.05 4.44 12.40
C ALA A 264 1.50 4.25 11.97
N ALA A 265 2.01 5.08 11.05
CA ALA A 265 3.41 5.05 10.62
C ALA A 265 4.39 5.28 11.80
N GLN A 266 4.07 6.18 12.72
CA GLN A 266 4.88 6.42 13.92
C GLN A 266 4.75 5.25 14.91
N ARG A 267 3.54 4.69 15.07
CA ARG A 267 3.27 3.56 15.96
C ARG A 267 3.95 2.27 15.51
N LEU A 268 4.18 2.08 14.21
CA LEU A 268 4.94 0.94 13.68
C LEU A 268 6.39 0.95 14.15
N VAL A 269 6.97 2.14 14.38
CA VAL A 269 8.33 2.27 14.94
C VAL A 269 8.30 2.07 16.46
N SER A 270 7.35 2.74 17.15
CA SER A 270 7.18 2.63 18.60
C SER A 270 5.73 2.92 18.96
N ASP A 271 5.00 1.90 19.43
CA ASP A 271 3.59 2.08 19.79
C ASP A 271 3.43 2.85 21.11
N SER A 272 3.26 4.14 20.97
CA SER A 272 3.07 5.09 22.08
C SER A 272 1.64 5.62 22.18
N ASN A 273 0.66 4.99 21.48
CA ASN A 273 -0.73 5.48 21.51
C ASN A 273 -1.34 5.34 22.92
N PRO A 274 -1.74 6.43 23.57
CA PRO A 274 -2.30 6.36 24.92
C PRO A 274 -3.69 5.70 24.89
N ARG A 275 -4.04 5.00 25.95
CA ARG A 275 -5.41 4.52 26.12
C ARG A 275 -6.38 5.69 26.31
N ALA A 276 -7.60 5.56 25.81
CA ALA A 276 -8.60 6.63 25.87
C ALA A 276 -8.81 7.15 27.31
N ARG A 277 -8.86 6.25 28.28
CA ARG A 277 -9.04 6.61 29.69
C ARG A 277 -7.84 7.32 30.33
N THR A 278 -6.66 7.18 29.75
CA THR A 278 -5.47 7.94 30.17
C THR A 278 -5.59 9.43 29.82
N LEU A 279 -6.19 9.70 28.66
CA LEU A 279 -6.43 11.07 28.18
C LEU A 279 -7.70 11.68 28.79
N GLU A 280 -8.72 10.86 28.95
CA GLU A 280 -10.02 11.26 29.46
C GLU A 280 -10.51 10.25 30.51
N PRO A 281 -10.30 10.52 31.81
CA PRO A 281 -10.68 9.62 32.89
C PRO A 281 -12.19 9.32 32.99
N SER A 282 -13.05 10.16 32.39
CA SER A 282 -14.49 9.94 32.34
C SER A 282 -14.92 8.87 31.36
N VAL A 283 -14.04 8.48 30.41
CA VAL A 283 -14.31 7.38 29.47
C VAL A 283 -14.45 6.07 30.24
N PRO A 284 -15.56 5.33 30.05
CA PRO A 284 -15.75 4.03 30.69
C PRO A 284 -14.62 3.04 30.33
N GLU A 285 -14.26 2.18 31.27
CA GLU A 285 -13.15 1.24 31.08
C GLU A 285 -13.39 0.30 29.90
N TYR A 286 -14.63 -0.24 29.77
CA TYR A 286 -14.98 -1.10 28.64
C TYR A 286 -14.79 -0.40 27.29
N LEU A 287 -15.15 0.89 27.18
CA LEU A 287 -14.99 1.67 25.96
C LEU A 287 -13.50 1.91 25.64
N SER A 288 -12.69 2.22 26.66
CA SER A 288 -11.25 2.36 26.50
C SER A 288 -10.60 1.05 26.01
N GLU A 289 -11.11 -0.10 26.44
CA GLU A 289 -10.64 -1.42 25.98
C GLU A 289 -11.07 -1.69 24.53
N VAL A 290 -12.33 -1.40 24.16
CA VAL A 290 -12.80 -1.54 22.77
C VAL A 290 -11.94 -0.71 21.80
N LEU A 291 -11.71 0.56 22.16
CA LEU A 291 -10.87 1.45 21.33
C LEU A 291 -9.43 0.96 21.23
N TRP A 292 -8.89 0.40 22.32
CA TRP A 292 -7.57 -0.23 22.30
C TRP A 292 -7.51 -1.45 21.38
N LEU A 293 -8.55 -2.29 21.38
CA LEU A 293 -8.64 -3.45 20.48
C LEU A 293 -8.83 -3.02 19.03
N GLY A 294 -9.69 -2.05 18.75
CA GLY A 294 -9.91 -1.53 17.39
C GLY A 294 -8.66 -0.86 16.80
N LEU A 295 -7.80 -0.27 17.64
CA LEU A 295 -6.57 0.41 17.23
C LEU A 295 -5.32 -0.46 17.30
N LYS A 296 -5.42 -1.79 17.38
CA LYS A 296 -4.26 -2.69 17.29
C LYS A 296 -3.56 -2.54 15.94
N LEU A 297 -2.21 -2.59 15.96
CA LEU A 297 -1.42 -2.47 14.73
C LEU A 297 -1.60 -3.69 13.81
N LYS A 298 -1.65 -4.90 14.41
CA LYS A 298 -1.86 -6.14 13.64
C LYS A 298 -3.34 -6.36 13.38
N PRO A 299 -3.77 -6.54 12.12
CA PRO A 299 -5.17 -6.78 11.79
C PRO A 299 -5.83 -7.95 12.53
N VAL A 300 -5.09 -9.04 12.72
CA VAL A 300 -5.60 -10.25 13.41
C VAL A 300 -5.88 -10.05 14.91
N GLU A 301 -5.33 -9.01 15.51
CA GLU A 301 -5.55 -8.65 16.92
C GLU A 301 -6.72 -7.69 17.11
N ARG A 302 -7.34 -7.21 15.99
CA ARG A 302 -8.47 -6.26 16.02
C ARG A 302 -9.79 -6.99 16.13
N ILE A 303 -10.83 -6.22 16.42
CA ILE A 303 -12.22 -6.62 16.21
C ILE A 303 -12.42 -6.81 14.71
N GLN A 304 -13.06 -7.89 14.26
CA GLN A 304 -13.00 -8.32 12.86
C GLN A 304 -14.16 -7.84 12.00
N THR A 305 -15.21 -7.28 12.58
CA THR A 305 -16.36 -6.78 11.82
C THR A 305 -16.96 -5.51 12.41
N VAL A 306 -17.40 -4.60 11.55
CA VAL A 306 -18.04 -3.34 11.94
C VAL A 306 -19.24 -3.53 12.87
N PRO A 307 -20.15 -4.50 12.65
CA PRO A 307 -21.23 -4.78 13.59
C PRO A 307 -20.73 -5.23 14.99
N GLN A 308 -19.63 -6.01 15.05
CA GLN A 308 -19.02 -6.40 16.34
C GLN A 308 -18.41 -5.17 17.05
N LEU A 309 -17.72 -4.30 16.29
CA LEU A 309 -17.17 -3.07 16.84
C LEU A 309 -18.28 -2.18 17.41
N PHE A 310 -19.35 -1.93 16.65
CA PHE A 310 -20.46 -1.11 17.11
C PHE A 310 -21.16 -1.70 18.34
N LYS A 311 -21.38 -3.02 18.36
CA LYS A 311 -21.96 -3.71 19.52
C LYS A 311 -21.06 -3.62 20.74
N ALA A 312 -19.73 -3.72 20.57
CA ALA A 312 -18.77 -3.56 21.66
C ALA A 312 -18.73 -2.11 22.21
N LEU A 313 -18.84 -1.10 21.34
CA LEU A 313 -18.94 0.31 21.73
C LEU A 313 -20.21 0.63 22.54
N THR A 314 -21.30 -0.14 22.34
CA THR A 314 -22.61 0.13 22.91
C THR A 314 -23.02 -0.82 24.05
N SER A 315 -22.32 -1.95 24.24
CA SER A 315 -22.65 -2.95 25.28
C SER A 315 -21.41 -3.36 26.07
N ARG A 316 -21.42 -3.05 27.34
CA ARG A 316 -20.38 -3.45 28.29
C ARG A 316 -20.27 -4.99 28.40
N GLU A 317 -21.42 -5.67 28.51
CA GLU A 317 -21.45 -7.13 28.66
C GLU A 317 -20.81 -7.83 27.44
N TYR A 318 -21.11 -7.32 26.24
CA TYR A 318 -20.53 -7.85 25.01
C TYR A 318 -19.01 -7.61 24.96
N THR A 319 -18.55 -6.46 25.41
CA THR A 319 -17.09 -6.17 25.47
C THR A 319 -16.39 -7.12 26.43
N GLU A 320 -16.94 -7.38 27.60
CA GLU A 320 -16.39 -8.32 28.57
C GLU A 320 -16.35 -9.76 28.03
N GLU A 321 -17.34 -10.17 27.26
CA GLU A 321 -17.38 -11.46 26.55
C GLU A 321 -16.31 -11.52 25.46
N LEU A 322 -16.24 -10.50 24.61
CA LEU A 322 -15.30 -10.38 23.51
C LEU A 322 -13.84 -10.42 24.03
N THR A 323 -13.54 -9.65 25.08
CA THR A 323 -12.20 -9.61 25.69
C THR A 323 -11.78 -10.95 26.30
N ARG A 324 -12.74 -11.75 26.79
CA ARG A 324 -12.46 -13.11 27.29
C ARG A 324 -12.19 -14.11 26.16
N SER A 325 -12.83 -13.93 25.00
CA SER A 325 -12.69 -14.82 23.85
C SER A 325 -11.44 -14.57 23.00
N LEU A 326 -10.86 -13.36 23.10
CA LEU A 326 -9.64 -13.04 22.37
C LEU A 326 -8.44 -13.84 22.93
N PRO A 327 -7.55 -14.37 22.07
CA PRO A 327 -6.33 -15.02 22.52
C PRO A 327 -5.52 -14.04 23.37
N ARG A 328 -5.41 -14.31 24.66
CA ARG A 328 -4.46 -13.54 25.49
C ARG A 328 -3.06 -13.86 25.00
N PRO A 329 -2.23 -12.84 24.70
CA PRO A 329 -0.83 -13.11 24.49
C PRO A 329 -0.33 -13.85 25.74
N ALA A 330 0.23 -15.03 25.53
CA ALA A 330 0.82 -15.79 26.62
C ALA A 330 1.77 -14.84 27.38
N PRO A 331 1.72 -14.80 28.73
CA PRO A 331 2.66 -13.98 29.47
C PRO A 331 4.05 -14.36 28.97
N ARG A 332 4.82 -13.35 28.50
CA ARG A 332 6.23 -13.54 28.17
C ARG A 332 6.88 -14.07 29.43
N GLN A 333 6.93 -15.39 29.55
CA GLN A 333 7.89 -16.00 30.44
C GLN A 333 9.24 -15.58 29.89
N LEU A 334 9.98 -14.79 30.66
CA LEU A 334 11.41 -14.65 30.52
C LEU A 334 11.98 -16.06 30.77
N THR A 335 11.89 -16.90 29.77
CA THR A 335 12.64 -18.15 29.77
C THR A 335 14.09 -17.75 29.60
N LEU A 336 14.82 -17.86 30.70
CA LEU A 336 16.26 -18.06 30.64
C LEU A 336 16.51 -19.15 29.58
N PRO A 337 17.53 -19.02 28.71
CA PRO A 337 17.75 -19.97 27.63
C PRO A 337 17.87 -21.37 28.24
N ASP A 338 16.87 -22.19 27.93
CA ASP A 338 16.73 -23.56 28.42
C ASP A 338 17.96 -24.40 28.04
N GLU A 339 18.34 -25.28 28.93
CA GLU A 339 19.41 -26.26 28.66
C GLU A 339 19.12 -27.13 27.43
N GLU A 340 17.86 -27.29 27.02
CA GLU A 340 17.47 -27.94 25.77
C GLU A 340 17.96 -27.19 24.51
N GLN A 341 17.98 -25.85 24.50
CA GLN A 341 18.54 -25.09 23.38
C GLN A 341 20.06 -25.26 23.28
N LYS A 342 20.75 -25.43 24.40
CA LYS A 342 22.18 -25.79 24.40
C LYS A 342 22.43 -27.21 23.87
N GLN A 343 21.56 -28.17 24.18
CA GLN A 343 21.64 -29.53 23.64
C GLN A 343 21.32 -29.56 22.14
N HIS A 344 20.36 -28.79 21.65
CA HIS A 344 20.08 -28.65 20.21
C HIS A 344 21.24 -28.01 19.44
N MET A 345 21.87 -26.96 19.97
CA MET A 345 23.06 -26.36 19.38
C MET A 345 24.26 -27.30 19.37
N LEU A 346 24.43 -28.11 20.42
CA LEU A 346 25.47 -29.17 20.48
C LEU A 346 25.18 -30.31 19.50
N SER A 347 23.93 -30.72 19.33
CA SER A 347 23.53 -31.74 18.36
C SER A 347 23.70 -31.27 16.91
N LEU A 348 23.38 -30.02 16.61
CA LEU A 348 23.57 -29.41 15.29
C LEU A 348 25.07 -29.32 14.92
N ARG A 349 25.92 -28.93 15.87
CA ARG A 349 27.38 -28.89 15.70
C ARG A 349 27.96 -30.29 15.45
N ASN A 350 27.46 -31.29 16.14
CA ASN A 350 27.88 -32.69 15.97
C ASN A 350 27.38 -33.25 14.63
N LEU A 351 26.20 -32.87 14.17
CA LEU A 351 25.67 -33.23 12.85
C LEU A 351 26.50 -32.59 11.72
N LEU A 352 26.85 -31.33 11.85
CA LEU A 352 27.74 -30.62 10.89
C LEU A 352 29.13 -31.26 10.84
N ALA A 353 29.70 -31.64 11.99
CA ALA A 353 30.97 -32.35 12.05
C ALA A 353 30.90 -33.75 11.37
N ALA A 354 29.80 -34.48 11.57
CA ALA A 354 29.56 -35.76 10.91
C ALA A 354 29.43 -35.62 9.38
N ILE A 355 28.76 -34.59 8.91
CA ILE A 355 28.63 -34.28 7.46
C ILE A 355 29.99 -33.94 6.86
N LEU A 356 30.82 -33.14 7.54
CA LEU A 356 32.18 -32.82 7.08
C LEU A 356 33.08 -34.07 7.00
N VAL A 357 32.97 -34.99 7.96
CA VAL A 357 33.71 -36.27 7.93
C VAL A 357 33.23 -37.13 6.77
N LEU A 358 31.92 -37.24 6.55
CA LEU A 358 31.35 -37.98 5.40
C LEU A 358 31.81 -37.38 4.04
N LEU A 359 31.82 -36.07 3.90
CA LEU A 359 32.33 -35.37 2.71
C LEU A 359 33.83 -35.67 2.49
N ALA A 360 34.65 -35.66 3.55
CA ALA A 360 36.06 -36.00 3.45
C ALA A 360 36.27 -37.47 3.02
N ILE A 361 35.48 -38.41 3.54
CA ILE A 361 35.49 -39.82 3.10
C ILE A 361 35.08 -39.96 1.63
N LEU A 362 34.06 -39.21 1.20
CA LEU A 362 33.56 -39.23 -0.19
C LEU A 362 34.61 -38.68 -1.18
N ILE A 363 35.33 -37.63 -0.79
CA ILE A 363 36.46 -37.08 -1.55
C ILE A 363 37.61 -38.10 -1.63
N LEU A 364 37.94 -38.80 -0.54
CA LEU A 364 38.96 -39.87 -0.53
C LEU A 364 38.57 -41.04 -1.42
N LEU A 365 37.28 -41.43 -1.42
CA LEU A 365 36.75 -42.50 -2.29
C LEU A 365 36.75 -42.08 -3.75
N MET A 366 36.43 -40.82 -4.06
CA MET A 366 36.54 -40.24 -5.42
C MET A 366 37.99 -40.21 -5.93
N LEU A 367 38.95 -39.83 -5.07
CA LEU A 367 40.36 -39.84 -5.39
C LEU A 367 40.88 -41.29 -5.60
N TRP A 368 40.42 -42.25 -4.80
CA TRP A 368 40.74 -43.66 -4.99
C TRP A 368 40.10 -44.23 -6.25
N GLY A 369 38.84 -43.84 -6.55
CA GLY A 369 38.18 -44.22 -7.82
C GLY A 369 38.92 -43.69 -9.06
N MET A 370 39.47 -42.47 -9.02
CA MET A 370 40.30 -41.92 -10.10
C MET A 370 41.64 -42.68 -10.29
N VAL A 371 42.22 -43.17 -9.21
CA VAL A 371 43.46 -43.96 -9.30
C VAL A 371 43.20 -45.39 -9.75
N SER A 372 42.02 -45.96 -9.49
CA SER A 372 41.65 -47.32 -9.88
C SER A 372 41.07 -47.48 -11.29
N GLN A 373 40.64 -46.37 -11.95
CA GLN A 373 40.10 -46.42 -13.34
C GLN A 373 41.17 -46.38 -14.45
N GLY A 374 42.42 -46.58 -14.10
CA GLY A 374 43.52 -46.71 -15.08
C GLY A 374 43.62 -48.06 -15.81
N LEU A 375 42.78 -49.06 -15.52
CA LEU A 375 42.81 -50.35 -16.18
C LEU A 375 41.40 -50.93 -16.30
N HIS A 376 40.85 -50.85 -17.51
CA HIS A 376 40.00 -51.83 -18.22
C HIS A 376 38.93 -51.14 -19.10
N THR A 377 39.20 -51.27 -20.38
CA THR A 377 38.25 -51.10 -21.49
C THR A 377 37.38 -52.34 -21.63
N ALA A 378 36.05 -52.19 -21.94
CA ALA A 378 35.31 -52.88 -23.00
C ALA A 378 33.78 -52.81 -22.78
N LYS A 379 33.13 -52.20 -23.72
CA LYS A 379 31.95 -52.34 -24.59
C LYS A 379 30.68 -53.09 -24.10
N PRO A 380 29.51 -52.59 -24.50
CA PRO A 380 28.17 -53.02 -24.08
C PRO A 380 27.58 -54.15 -24.94
N PRO A 381 26.45 -54.72 -24.59
CA PRO A 381 25.33 -54.70 -25.51
C PRO A 381 23.94 -54.46 -24.89
N ALA A 382 23.07 -54.22 -25.84
CA ALA A 382 21.72 -53.74 -25.83
C ALA A 382 20.65 -54.82 -25.55
N ALA A 383 19.45 -54.28 -25.38
CA ALA A 383 18.12 -54.75 -25.82
C ALA A 383 17.24 -55.58 -24.88
N SER A 384 16.13 -54.97 -24.60
CA SER A 384 14.72 -55.28 -24.95
C SER A 384 13.93 -56.25 -24.09
N SER A 385 12.75 -55.79 -23.93
CA SER A 385 11.38 -56.32 -24.07
C SER A 385 10.54 -56.48 -22.81
N SER A 386 9.53 -55.66 -22.77
CA SER A 386 8.08 -55.89 -22.78
C SER A 386 7.57 -57.09 -21.99
N VAL A 387 6.49 -56.84 -21.18
CA VAL A 387 5.21 -57.54 -21.22
C VAL A 387 4.18 -56.82 -20.33
N SER A 388 3.11 -56.37 -20.93
CA SER A 388 1.67 -56.23 -20.74
C SER A 388 1.01 -56.39 -19.37
N ALA A 389 -0.05 -55.59 -19.26
CA ALA A 389 -1.10 -55.34 -18.33
C ALA A 389 -1.91 -56.55 -17.85
N PRO A 390 -2.83 -56.34 -16.84
CA PRO A 390 -4.20 -56.05 -17.27
C PRO A 390 -4.90 -54.90 -16.52
N GLU A 391 -5.83 -54.38 -17.24
CA GLU A 391 -6.86 -53.38 -16.98
C GLU A 391 -7.68 -53.60 -15.71
N SER A 392 -7.91 -52.52 -15.01
CA SER A 392 -9.09 -52.38 -14.16
C SER A 392 -9.58 -50.94 -14.29
N THR A 393 -10.68 -50.79 -14.99
CA THR A 393 -11.42 -49.54 -15.21
C THR A 393 -11.95 -48.98 -13.88
N VAL A 394 -11.34 -47.90 -13.41
CA VAL A 394 -11.92 -46.94 -12.48
C VAL A 394 -12.05 -45.65 -13.27
N LEU A 395 -13.23 -45.07 -13.27
CA LEU A 395 -13.52 -43.76 -13.85
C LEU A 395 -12.66 -42.71 -13.13
N GLU A 396 -11.52 -42.35 -13.71
CA GLU A 396 -10.71 -41.22 -13.25
C GLU A 396 -11.41 -39.92 -13.64
N GLU A 397 -11.78 -39.12 -12.63
CA GLU A 397 -12.06 -37.71 -12.83
C GLU A 397 -10.78 -37.03 -13.41
N PRO A 398 -10.92 -36.02 -14.28
CA PRO A 398 -9.76 -35.39 -14.91
C PRO A 398 -8.85 -34.75 -13.85
N VAL A 399 -7.72 -35.37 -13.61
CA VAL A 399 -6.67 -34.89 -12.70
C VAL A 399 -6.05 -33.66 -13.36
N THR A 400 -6.15 -32.49 -12.71
CA THR A 400 -5.52 -31.26 -13.14
C THR A 400 -4.13 -31.18 -12.53
N LEU A 401 -3.13 -30.80 -13.33
CA LEU A 401 -1.76 -30.59 -12.86
C LEU A 401 -1.54 -29.10 -12.55
N ALA A 402 -0.80 -28.81 -11.49
CA ALA A 402 -0.44 -27.44 -11.12
C ALA A 402 0.46 -26.82 -12.20
N PRO A 403 0.07 -25.64 -12.77
CA PRO A 403 0.90 -24.92 -13.72
C PRO A 403 2.19 -24.43 -13.06
N ASN A 404 3.21 -24.12 -13.87
CA ASN A 404 4.44 -23.50 -13.39
C ASN A 404 4.26 -21.98 -13.32
N PHE A 405 4.23 -21.43 -12.13
CA PHE A 405 4.15 -19.99 -11.87
C PHE A 405 5.51 -19.39 -11.48
N VAL A 406 6.51 -20.20 -11.12
CA VAL A 406 7.82 -19.72 -10.66
C VAL A 406 8.51 -18.89 -11.76
N GLY A 407 8.99 -17.71 -11.39
CA GLY A 407 9.63 -16.75 -12.29
C GLY A 407 8.65 -15.85 -13.06
N MET A 408 7.34 -16.13 -13.02
CA MET A 408 6.32 -15.25 -13.62
C MET A 408 6.12 -14.00 -12.75
N ASP A 409 5.77 -12.89 -13.39
CA ASP A 409 5.28 -11.70 -12.67
C ASP A 409 3.87 -11.96 -12.15
N TYR A 410 3.72 -11.87 -10.82
CA TYR A 410 2.45 -12.21 -10.18
C TYR A 410 1.30 -11.30 -10.63
N ASP A 411 1.51 -9.99 -10.61
CA ASP A 411 0.45 -9.02 -10.93
C ASP A 411 0.13 -8.98 -12.42
N ALA A 412 1.14 -9.05 -13.27
CA ALA A 412 0.96 -8.94 -14.72
C ALA A 412 0.50 -10.25 -15.37
N GLN A 413 0.94 -11.42 -14.88
CA GLN A 413 0.79 -12.69 -15.57
C GLN A 413 -0.11 -13.71 -14.86
N VAL A 414 -0.32 -13.58 -13.54
CA VAL A 414 -1.05 -14.58 -12.75
C VAL A 414 -2.32 -14.02 -12.14
N ARG A 415 -2.25 -12.92 -11.40
CA ARG A 415 -3.34 -12.38 -10.57
C ARG A 415 -4.66 -12.14 -11.30
N ASN A 416 -4.61 -11.62 -12.52
CA ASN A 416 -5.79 -11.27 -13.33
C ASN A 416 -5.90 -12.10 -14.61
N ASN A 417 -5.18 -13.20 -14.70
CA ASN A 417 -5.20 -14.06 -15.89
C ASN A 417 -6.43 -14.98 -15.85
N HIS A 418 -7.35 -14.78 -16.78
CA HIS A 418 -8.59 -15.56 -16.90
C HIS A 418 -8.37 -17.07 -17.03
N ASN A 419 -7.17 -17.50 -17.46
CA ASN A 419 -6.83 -18.92 -17.54
C ASN A 419 -6.54 -19.55 -16.17
N TYR A 420 -6.32 -18.75 -15.15
CA TYR A 420 -5.98 -19.23 -13.80
C TYR A 420 -7.01 -18.84 -12.75
N VAL A 421 -7.61 -17.65 -12.83
CA VAL A 421 -8.53 -17.06 -11.81
C VAL A 421 -9.88 -17.79 -11.71
N GLY A 422 -10.20 -18.74 -12.55
CA GLY A 422 -11.41 -19.57 -12.43
C GLY A 422 -11.12 -21.01 -11.98
N ASP A 423 -9.85 -21.43 -12.15
CA ASP A 423 -9.44 -22.81 -11.95
C ASP A 423 -8.61 -23.02 -10.68
N TYR A 424 -8.03 -21.94 -10.08
CA TYR A 424 -7.20 -22.01 -8.87
C TYR A 424 -7.52 -20.89 -7.89
N LEU A 425 -7.35 -21.18 -6.60
CA LEU A 425 -7.33 -20.19 -5.52
C LEU A 425 -5.88 -19.88 -5.17
N PHE A 426 -5.46 -18.63 -5.25
CA PHE A 426 -4.09 -18.23 -4.92
C PHE A 426 -3.98 -17.73 -3.48
N TYR A 427 -3.08 -18.35 -2.71
CA TYR A 427 -2.62 -17.83 -1.43
C TYR A 427 -1.22 -17.26 -1.63
N VAL A 428 -1.07 -15.93 -1.45
CA VAL A 428 0.16 -15.22 -1.77
C VAL A 428 0.85 -14.73 -0.51
N THR A 429 2.12 -15.06 -0.37
CA THR A 429 3.03 -14.49 0.62
C THR A 429 4.18 -13.77 -0.08
N MET A 430 4.80 -12.81 0.61
CA MET A 430 5.90 -12.04 0.04
C MET A 430 7.15 -12.16 0.89
N GLU A 431 8.30 -12.43 0.24
CA GLU A 431 9.61 -12.51 0.88
C GLU A 431 10.62 -11.59 0.19
N TYR A 432 11.63 -11.11 0.93
CA TYR A 432 12.75 -10.42 0.32
C TYR A 432 13.63 -11.41 -0.43
N SER A 433 14.17 -10.99 -1.58
CA SER A 433 15.07 -11.81 -2.38
C SER A 433 16.08 -10.92 -3.11
N ASP A 434 17.35 -11.22 -2.94
CA ASP A 434 18.45 -10.53 -3.63
C ASP A 434 18.69 -11.13 -5.04
N THR A 435 18.05 -12.27 -5.35
CA THR A 435 18.23 -12.99 -6.62
C THR A 435 17.02 -12.96 -7.53
N VAL A 436 15.83 -12.68 -7.00
CA VAL A 436 14.58 -12.63 -7.77
C VAL A 436 14.04 -11.21 -7.75
N GLU A 437 13.81 -10.65 -8.92
CA GLU A 437 13.27 -9.30 -9.08
C GLU A 437 11.94 -9.13 -8.36
N LYS A 438 11.68 -7.92 -7.86
CA LYS A 438 10.42 -7.54 -7.21
C LYS A 438 9.22 -7.86 -8.10
N GLY A 439 8.19 -8.48 -7.50
CA GLY A 439 6.94 -8.87 -8.18
C GLY A 439 6.98 -10.26 -8.82
N LYS A 440 8.14 -10.88 -8.99
CA LYS A 440 8.24 -12.24 -9.55
C LYS A 440 8.05 -13.31 -8.47
N ILE A 441 7.48 -14.44 -8.87
CA ILE A 441 7.22 -15.58 -8.00
C ILE A 441 8.52 -16.35 -7.74
N ILE A 442 8.91 -16.47 -6.48
CA ILE A 442 10.11 -17.17 -6.02
C ILE A 442 9.88 -18.69 -6.01
N ARG A 443 8.75 -19.13 -5.44
CA ARG A 443 8.35 -20.53 -5.31
C ARG A 443 6.85 -20.68 -5.21
N GLN A 444 6.36 -21.88 -5.46
CA GLN A 444 4.95 -22.25 -5.39
C GLN A 444 4.77 -23.57 -4.64
N GLU A 445 3.58 -23.79 -4.10
CA GLU A 445 3.14 -25.05 -3.50
C GLU A 445 1.64 -25.26 -3.82
N PRO A 446 1.22 -26.38 -4.46
CA PRO A 446 2.06 -27.51 -4.90
C PRO A 446 3.05 -27.13 -6.00
N GLU A 447 4.09 -27.97 -6.17
CA GLU A 447 5.10 -27.76 -7.21
C GLU A 447 4.49 -27.90 -8.62
N ALA A 448 5.14 -27.30 -9.60
CA ALA A 448 4.70 -27.40 -10.99
C ALA A 448 4.65 -28.85 -11.46
N GLY A 449 3.48 -29.31 -11.93
CA GLY A 449 3.25 -30.67 -12.36
C GLY A 449 2.68 -31.60 -11.28
N ASP A 450 2.55 -31.14 -10.04
CA ASP A 450 1.84 -31.89 -9.01
C ASP A 450 0.33 -31.93 -9.28
N VAL A 451 -0.31 -32.98 -8.76
CA VAL A 451 -1.76 -33.14 -8.87
C VAL A 451 -2.47 -32.15 -7.97
N ILE A 452 -3.38 -31.36 -8.58
CA ILE A 452 -4.24 -30.42 -7.85
C ILE A 452 -5.69 -30.62 -8.28
N GLU A 453 -6.61 -30.55 -7.31
CA GLU A 453 -8.06 -30.56 -7.62
C GLU A 453 -8.48 -29.26 -8.29
N LYS A 454 -9.50 -29.32 -9.15
CA LYS A 454 -10.06 -28.11 -9.77
C LYS A 454 -10.63 -27.18 -8.69
N GLY A 455 -10.19 -25.92 -8.69
CA GLY A 455 -10.47 -24.97 -7.63
C GLY A 455 -9.55 -25.10 -6.40
N GLY A 456 -8.52 -25.94 -6.49
CA GLY A 456 -7.52 -26.11 -5.42
C GLY A 456 -6.71 -24.85 -5.16
N THR A 457 -6.12 -24.78 -3.95
CA THR A 457 -5.31 -23.62 -3.53
C THR A 457 -3.86 -23.81 -3.95
N VAL A 458 -3.29 -22.79 -4.60
CA VAL A 458 -1.86 -22.68 -4.91
C VAL A 458 -1.25 -21.58 -4.05
N SER A 459 -0.31 -21.95 -3.19
CA SER A 459 0.47 -21.00 -2.39
C SER A 459 1.62 -20.46 -3.23
N LEU A 460 1.73 -19.15 -3.36
CA LEU A 460 2.77 -18.46 -4.12
C LEU A 460 3.59 -17.58 -3.18
N VAL A 461 4.91 -17.62 -3.34
CA VAL A 461 5.82 -16.70 -2.66
C VAL A 461 6.36 -15.73 -3.68
N VAL A 462 6.04 -14.45 -3.52
CA VAL A 462 6.40 -13.36 -4.44
C VAL A 462 7.54 -12.54 -3.86
N SER A 463 8.50 -12.16 -4.69
CA SER A 463 9.65 -11.36 -4.30
C SER A 463 9.27 -9.92 -3.99
N LYS A 464 9.75 -9.39 -2.86
CA LYS A 464 9.76 -7.96 -2.51
C LYS A 464 10.94 -7.21 -3.15
N GLY A 465 11.85 -7.92 -3.80
CA GLY A 465 13.17 -7.42 -4.17
C GLY A 465 14.13 -7.43 -2.98
N PRO A 466 15.32 -6.82 -3.10
CA PRO A 466 16.30 -6.75 -2.02
C PRO A 466 15.75 -5.93 -0.85
N GLN A 467 16.20 -6.28 0.36
CA GLN A 467 15.85 -5.52 1.55
C GLN A 467 16.65 -4.21 1.56
N LEU A 468 15.94 -3.06 1.56
CA LEU A 468 16.55 -1.74 1.59
C LEU A 468 16.55 -1.16 3.01
N VAL A 469 17.60 -0.38 3.31
CA VAL A 469 17.74 0.40 4.54
C VAL A 469 18.17 1.82 4.18
N GLN A 470 17.74 2.80 4.95
CA GLN A 470 18.20 4.18 4.74
C GLN A 470 19.57 4.39 5.36
N MET A 471 20.48 5.01 4.61
CA MET A 471 21.80 5.41 5.06
C MET A 471 21.68 6.40 6.21
N PRO A 472 22.22 6.09 7.42
CA PRO A 472 22.22 7.02 8.55
C PRO A 472 23.17 8.19 8.30
N ASP A 473 22.90 9.32 8.95
CA ASP A 473 23.86 10.43 9.00
C ASP A 473 24.92 10.13 10.07
N VAL A 474 26.11 9.81 9.62
CA VAL A 474 27.25 9.50 10.48
C VAL A 474 28.40 10.52 10.34
N ILE A 475 28.19 11.61 9.60
CA ILE A 475 29.19 12.68 9.47
C ILE A 475 29.47 13.31 10.83
N GLY A 476 30.71 13.47 11.18
CA GLY A 476 31.14 13.98 12.48
C GLY A 476 31.16 12.97 13.62
N PHE A 477 30.68 11.73 13.40
CA PHE A 477 30.78 10.65 14.40
C PHE A 477 32.23 10.19 14.52
N THR A 478 32.62 9.64 15.67
CA THR A 478 33.86 8.89 15.78
C THR A 478 33.82 7.64 14.91
N GLN A 479 34.97 7.12 14.49
CA GLN A 479 35.06 5.90 13.69
C GLN A 479 34.24 4.75 14.33
N GLU A 480 34.40 4.50 15.63
CA GLU A 480 33.67 3.44 16.34
C GLU A 480 32.15 3.69 16.35
N GLY A 481 31.72 4.94 16.56
CA GLY A 481 30.32 5.32 16.54
C GLY A 481 29.68 5.14 15.17
N ALA A 482 30.38 5.51 14.10
CA ALA A 482 29.91 5.35 12.72
C ALA A 482 29.82 3.85 12.33
N VAL A 483 30.82 3.06 12.68
CA VAL A 483 30.83 1.61 12.45
C VAL A 483 29.66 0.96 13.15
N SER A 484 29.44 1.25 14.43
CA SER A 484 28.34 0.69 15.22
C SER A 484 26.97 1.07 14.64
N GLU A 485 26.78 2.33 14.21
CA GLU A 485 25.50 2.78 13.63
C GLU A 485 25.25 2.12 12.28
N LEU A 486 26.24 2.00 11.40
CA LEU A 486 26.12 1.35 10.11
C LEU A 486 25.83 -0.15 10.25
N GLU A 487 26.56 -0.85 11.12
CA GLU A 487 26.35 -2.28 11.41
C GLU A 487 24.97 -2.53 12.04
N SER A 488 24.48 -1.64 12.90
CA SER A 488 23.14 -1.75 13.50
C SER A 488 22.03 -1.71 12.45
N ARG A 489 22.30 -1.09 11.30
CA ARG A 489 21.42 -1.01 10.14
C ARG A 489 21.65 -2.13 9.12
N GLY A 490 22.55 -3.04 9.41
CA GLY A 490 22.90 -4.15 8.51
C GLY A 490 23.76 -3.73 7.32
N LEU A 491 24.47 -2.60 7.42
CA LEU A 491 25.44 -2.12 6.42
C LEU A 491 26.85 -2.55 6.82
N THR A 492 27.75 -2.72 5.85
CA THR A 492 29.14 -3.13 6.09
C THR A 492 30.07 -1.94 5.93
N PRO A 493 30.59 -1.34 7.02
CA PRO A 493 31.48 -0.19 6.92
C PRO A 493 32.90 -0.60 6.48
N SER A 494 33.49 0.21 5.58
CA SER A 494 34.88 0.12 5.15
C SER A 494 35.54 1.48 5.38
N CYS A 495 36.46 1.58 6.37
CA CYS A 495 37.01 2.83 6.83
C CYS A 495 38.34 3.14 6.16
N PHE A 496 38.51 4.37 5.65
CA PHE A 496 39.71 4.89 5.05
C PHE A 496 40.11 6.23 5.69
N MET A 497 41.39 6.40 6.01
CA MET A 497 41.91 7.66 6.48
C MET A 497 42.13 8.62 5.32
N VAL A 498 41.68 9.88 5.49
CA VAL A 498 41.88 10.96 4.51
C VAL A 498 42.58 12.15 5.16
N VAL A 499 43.22 12.96 4.33
CA VAL A 499 43.91 14.18 4.80
C VAL A 499 42.88 15.09 5.48
N ASN A 500 43.21 15.50 6.71
CA ASN A 500 42.34 16.39 7.49
C ASN A 500 42.69 17.85 7.16
N ASP A 501 41.70 18.60 6.65
CA ASP A 501 41.79 20.03 6.38
C ASP A 501 41.54 20.91 7.62
N GLY A 502 41.31 20.28 8.76
CA GLY A 502 41.00 20.95 10.02
C GLY A 502 39.51 21.23 10.27
N SER A 503 38.64 20.84 9.35
CA SER A 503 37.20 21.02 9.49
C SER A 503 36.57 20.04 10.49
N TYR A 504 37.21 18.88 10.71
CA TYR A 504 36.78 17.83 11.61
C TYR A 504 37.83 17.43 12.61
N ALA A 505 37.44 16.95 13.78
CA ALA A 505 38.39 16.40 14.72
C ALA A 505 39.05 15.12 14.17
N ALA A 506 40.31 14.89 14.48
CA ALA A 506 41.01 13.68 14.07
C ALA A 506 40.26 12.44 14.58
N GLY A 507 40.08 11.41 13.75
CA GLY A 507 39.32 10.20 14.04
C GLY A 507 37.80 10.32 13.82
N CYS A 508 37.32 11.48 13.35
CA CYS A 508 35.91 11.66 13.01
C CYS A 508 35.64 11.46 11.51
N VAL A 509 34.43 11.05 11.18
CA VAL A 509 33.95 10.86 9.80
C VAL A 509 33.82 12.20 9.09
N VAL A 510 34.45 12.33 7.94
CA VAL A 510 34.38 13.51 7.06
C VAL A 510 33.32 13.36 6.00
N SER A 511 33.25 12.16 5.39
CA SER A 511 32.26 11.84 4.35
C SER A 511 32.05 10.33 4.23
N CYS A 512 31.01 9.93 3.51
CA CYS A 512 30.75 8.54 3.14
C CYS A 512 30.57 8.42 1.62
N SER A 513 30.73 7.20 1.09
CA SER A 513 30.48 6.90 -0.33
C SER A 513 29.02 7.03 -0.75
N VAL A 514 28.10 7.07 0.21
CA VAL A 514 26.66 7.22 0.02
C VAL A 514 26.13 8.31 0.93
N ASP A 515 25.30 9.18 0.40
CA ASP A 515 24.70 10.29 1.16
C ASP A 515 23.66 9.80 2.18
N ALA A 516 23.59 10.48 3.33
CA ALA A 516 22.60 10.22 4.36
C ALA A 516 21.17 10.31 3.80
N GLY A 517 20.31 9.36 4.20
CA GLY A 517 18.92 9.26 3.71
C GLY A 517 18.75 8.52 2.38
N THR A 518 19.84 8.12 1.70
CA THR A 518 19.76 7.27 0.50
C THR A 518 19.36 5.85 0.88
N SER A 519 18.48 5.24 0.07
CA SER A 519 18.10 3.83 0.25
C SER A 519 19.18 2.92 -0.35
N VAL A 520 19.74 2.04 0.46
CA VAL A 520 20.78 1.07 0.09
C VAL A 520 20.37 -0.34 0.49
N GLU A 521 20.88 -1.35 -0.21
CA GLU A 521 20.59 -2.75 0.12
C GLU A 521 21.28 -3.15 1.44
N VAL A 522 20.61 -3.95 2.25
CA VAL A 522 21.20 -4.53 3.46
C VAL A 522 22.41 -5.38 3.06
N GLY A 523 23.52 -5.23 3.78
CA GLY A 523 24.80 -5.87 3.44
C GLY A 523 25.71 -5.04 2.52
N SER A 524 25.22 -3.91 1.97
CA SER A 524 26.05 -3.03 1.13
C SER A 524 27.28 -2.53 1.87
N VAL A 525 28.40 -2.46 1.16
CA VAL A 525 29.64 -1.90 1.69
C VAL A 525 29.62 -0.38 1.58
N ILE A 526 29.71 0.30 2.72
CA ILE A 526 29.76 1.76 2.80
C ILE A 526 31.20 2.18 3.10
N THR A 527 31.83 2.90 2.17
CA THR A 527 33.15 3.51 2.41
C THR A 527 32.98 4.74 3.29
N VAL A 528 33.66 4.74 4.42
CA VAL A 528 33.65 5.82 5.43
C VAL A 528 35.03 6.49 5.42
N TYR A 529 35.08 7.77 5.12
CA TYR A 529 36.30 8.56 5.10
C TYR A 529 36.47 9.26 6.45
N ILE A 530 37.64 9.05 7.08
CA ILE A 530 37.94 9.48 8.46
C ILE A 530 39.06 10.47 8.44
N ALA A 531 38.91 11.59 9.14
CA ALA A 531 39.96 12.62 9.29
C ALA A 531 41.19 12.03 9.96
N ALA A 532 42.33 12.04 9.29
CA ALA A 532 43.61 11.61 9.86
C ALA A 532 44.11 12.62 10.90
N ASP A 533 44.93 12.16 11.83
CA ASP A 533 45.72 13.03 12.67
C ASP A 533 46.77 13.77 11.80
N PRO A 534 46.90 15.10 11.87
CA PRO A 534 47.85 15.85 11.05
C PRO A 534 49.32 15.41 11.22
N SER A 535 49.61 14.62 12.24
CA SER A 535 50.94 14.07 12.52
C SER A 535 51.24 12.73 11.82
N VAL A 536 50.23 12.11 11.14
CA VAL A 536 50.35 10.79 10.51
C VAL A 536 50.44 10.92 8.99
N GLU A 537 51.52 10.38 8.40
CA GLU A 537 51.72 10.32 6.94
C GLU A 537 50.81 9.24 6.33
N ILE A 538 49.86 9.63 5.46
CA ILE A 538 48.87 8.71 4.85
C ILE A 538 49.50 8.05 3.63
N THR A 539 49.69 6.73 3.63
CA THR A 539 50.33 5.94 2.57
C THR A 539 49.39 5.19 1.65
N ALA A 540 48.04 5.29 1.81
CA ALA A 540 47.07 4.58 0.98
C ALA A 540 46.12 5.54 0.25
N GLU A 541 46.03 5.40 -1.07
CA GLU A 541 45.08 6.10 -1.93
C GLU A 541 43.72 5.38 -1.86
N PRO A 542 42.60 6.07 -1.64
CA PRO A 542 41.28 5.44 -1.60
C PRO A 542 40.87 4.93 -2.99
N PRO A 543 40.10 3.83 -3.09
CA PRO A 543 39.59 3.34 -4.37
C PRO A 543 38.69 4.41 -5.01
N ALA A 544 38.93 4.70 -6.30
CA ALA A 544 38.09 5.62 -7.07
C ALA A 544 36.65 5.15 -7.11
N ALA A 545 35.70 6.07 -6.90
CA ALA A 545 34.26 5.79 -7.07
C ALA A 545 34.03 5.29 -8.50
N SER A 546 33.39 4.12 -8.62
CA SER A 546 33.00 3.59 -9.92
C SER A 546 31.78 4.35 -10.43
N ASP A 547 32.02 5.35 -11.28
CA ASP A 547 30.98 5.94 -12.12
C ASP A 547 30.48 4.87 -13.09
N SER A 548 29.22 4.48 -12.97
CA SER A 548 28.54 3.67 -13.96
C SER A 548 28.07 4.59 -15.10
N ASP A 549 28.98 4.89 -16.01
CA ASP A 549 28.63 5.56 -17.26
C ASP A 549 27.90 4.60 -18.20
N SER A 550 26.66 4.96 -18.50
CA SER A 550 25.91 4.40 -19.62
C SER A 550 26.43 5.03 -20.92
N GLU A 551 27.20 4.28 -21.71
CA GLU A 551 27.56 4.65 -23.08
C GLU A 551 26.31 4.79 -23.96
N SER A 552 26.05 6.00 -24.41
CA SER A 552 25.25 6.25 -25.61
C SER A 552 26.20 6.66 -26.75
N SER A 553 26.34 5.79 -27.72
CA SER A 553 27.06 6.01 -28.97
C SER A 553 26.45 7.17 -29.76
N ALA A 554 27.21 8.23 -29.96
CA ALA A 554 26.94 9.26 -30.95
C ALA A 554 28.02 9.21 -32.03
N SER A 555 27.59 8.94 -33.26
CA SER A 555 28.43 8.96 -34.46
C SER A 555 28.79 10.41 -34.83
N SER A 556 30.06 10.58 -35.15
CA SER A 556 30.66 11.76 -35.74
C SER A 556 30.08 12.10 -37.11
N GLY A 557 29.80 13.38 -37.35
CA GLY A 557 29.53 13.96 -38.66
C GLY A 557 30.16 15.37 -38.71
N GLU A 558 31.08 15.49 -39.62
CA GLU A 558 31.94 16.65 -39.92
C GLU A 558 31.19 17.96 -40.15
N THR A 559 31.84 19.03 -39.70
CA THR A 559 31.67 20.39 -40.23
C THR A 559 32.44 20.58 -41.52
N PRO A 560 32.01 21.49 -42.44
CA PRO A 560 32.87 22.59 -42.78
C PRO A 560 32.17 23.95 -42.73
N ALA A 561 32.95 24.94 -42.36
CA ALA A 561 32.71 26.36 -42.49
C ALA A 561 32.64 26.78 -43.98
N ASP A 562 31.87 27.76 -44.32
CA ASP A 562 32.32 28.95 -45.02
C ASP A 562 31.22 30.00 -45.24
N ASP A 563 31.54 31.22 -44.91
CA ASP A 563 31.34 32.55 -45.50
C ASP A 563 30.00 33.08 -46.09
N THR A 564 29.75 34.30 -45.62
CA THR A 564 29.30 35.50 -46.35
C THR A 564 27.83 35.59 -46.85
N GLN A 565 27.08 36.40 -46.27
CA GLN A 565 26.60 37.80 -46.49
C GLN A 565 25.41 38.12 -45.59
#